data_1781ddf6be70f6288b348063bf75e48b
#
_entry.id   1781ddf6be70f6288b348063bf75e48b
#
_cell.length_a   1.000
_cell.length_b   1.000
_cell.length_c   1.000
_cell.angle_alpha   90.00
_cell.angle_beta   90.00
_cell.angle_gamma   90.00
#
_symmetry.space_group_name_H-M   'P 1'
#
loop_
_entity.id
_entity.type
_entity.pdbx_description
1 polymer ?
#
loop_
_entity_poly.entity_id
_entity_poly.type
_entity_poly.pdbx_seq_one_letter_code
_entity_poly.pdbx_strand_id
1 'polypeptide(L)'
;MRYLPLFSMCLVLASGLYGCSGDSSDTPAGGGSAGKMTAAGAAGEAASSSGSSNGGSPSQGGTPATAGGAGGTAETAPADIVDTAVAAGTFTQLAAALGKAGLVDALKGEGPFTVFAPTDDAFDAFEAENPGVLAGLSKDELAGVLKYHVVAAKALAADLKDEQVLLTLSGSPVLVDTTGGVKVADAKVTAADVVASNGVIHVIDKIILPPADDIVATAVAAGTFTKLAGALTTADLVKTLQGPGPFTVFAPTDAAFAKLASVPSGDALKDVLLYHVVSGAVGSGDLKAGKVSTLLEGKSVTVALSGGVKINDANVTAANIITKNGVIHVVDTVLVPE
;
A
#
# COMPACT_ATOMS: atom_id res chain seq x y z
N MET A 1 -20.12 24.24 16.81
CA MET A 1 -19.76 24.55 15.44
C MET A 1 -19.88 23.25 14.64
N ARG A 2 -20.73 23.25 13.63
CA ARG A 2 -21.17 22.05 12.91
C ARG A 2 -20.13 21.71 11.85
N TYR A 3 -19.39 20.61 12.02
CA TYR A 3 -18.64 20.00 10.94
C TYR A 3 -19.60 19.09 10.17
N LEU A 4 -19.89 19.44 8.92
CA LEU A 4 -20.54 18.55 7.95
C LEU A 4 -19.46 17.56 7.46
N PRO A 5 -19.68 16.26 7.54
CA PRO A 5 -18.85 15.31 6.83
C PRO A 5 -19.45 15.14 5.42
N LEU A 6 -18.86 15.78 4.43
CA LEU A 6 -19.10 15.51 3.01
C LEU A 6 -17.95 14.67 2.47
N PHE A 7 -17.98 13.39 2.73
CA PHE A 7 -17.31 12.40 1.89
C PHE A 7 -18.23 11.19 1.77
N SER A 8 -19.20 11.32 0.84
CA SER A 8 -19.91 10.18 0.29
C SER A 8 -18.97 9.48 -0.67
N MET A 9 -18.26 8.46 -0.18
CA MET A 9 -17.51 7.56 -1.03
C MET A 9 -18.50 6.64 -1.72
N CYS A 10 -18.76 6.90 -3.02
CA CYS A 10 -19.49 6.02 -3.90
C CYS A 10 -18.79 4.66 -3.97
N LEU A 11 -19.31 3.70 -3.22
CA LEU A 11 -19.02 2.28 -3.39
C LEU A 11 -19.73 1.83 -4.67
N VAL A 12 -19.02 1.78 -5.80
CA VAL A 12 -19.52 1.18 -7.03
C VAL A 12 -19.54 -0.32 -6.87
N LEU A 13 -20.68 -0.86 -6.47
CA LEU A 13 -21.01 -2.27 -6.59
C LEU A 13 -21.32 -2.55 -8.08
N ALA A 14 -20.34 -3.14 -8.77
CA ALA A 14 -20.57 -3.71 -10.09
C ALA A 14 -21.44 -4.97 -9.97
N SER A 15 -22.76 -4.79 -10.02
CA SER A 15 -23.72 -5.87 -10.21
C SER A 15 -23.78 -6.22 -11.68
N GLY A 16 -23.09 -7.28 -12.09
CA GLY A 16 -23.24 -7.89 -13.40
C GLY A 16 -24.61 -8.54 -13.52
N LEU A 17 -25.51 -7.94 -14.30
CA LEU A 17 -26.71 -8.58 -14.82
C LEU A 17 -26.42 -9.10 -16.22
N TYR A 18 -26.33 -10.42 -16.33
CA TYR A 18 -26.44 -11.15 -17.59
C TYR A 18 -27.90 -11.08 -18.08
N GLY A 19 -28.12 -10.49 -19.25
CA GLY A 19 -29.35 -10.58 -19.99
C GLY A 19 -29.06 -11.05 -21.42
N CYS A 20 -29.42 -12.30 -21.71
CA CYS A 20 -29.49 -12.88 -23.06
C CYS A 20 -30.70 -12.36 -23.84
N SER A 21 -30.48 -12.01 -25.11
CA SER A 21 -31.38 -12.22 -26.29
C SER A 21 -30.68 -11.56 -27.46
N GLY A 22 -30.28 -12.24 -28.49
CA GLY A 22 -31.04 -13.01 -29.44
C GLY A 22 -31.15 -12.21 -30.73
N ASP A 23 -30.49 -12.70 -31.74
CA ASP A 23 -30.93 -12.92 -33.11
C ASP A 23 -30.29 -12.10 -34.27
N SER A 24 -29.79 -12.92 -35.18
CA SER A 24 -29.80 -12.91 -36.63
C SER A 24 -28.87 -12.03 -37.47
N SER A 25 -28.02 -12.81 -38.14
CA SER A 25 -27.71 -12.81 -39.60
C SER A 25 -27.10 -11.56 -40.24
N ASP A 26 -25.88 -11.72 -40.75
CA ASP A 26 -25.60 -11.91 -42.19
C ASP A 26 -24.09 -11.95 -42.46
N THR A 27 -23.64 -13.04 -43.08
CA THR A 27 -22.39 -13.15 -43.83
C THR A 27 -22.70 -12.78 -45.30
N PRO A 28 -21.75 -12.32 -46.18
CA PRO A 28 -20.68 -13.20 -46.63
C PRO A 28 -19.34 -12.57 -47.08
N ALA A 29 -18.34 -13.44 -47.02
CA ALA A 29 -17.33 -13.82 -47.99
C ALA A 29 -16.37 -12.83 -48.66
N GLY A 30 -15.13 -13.26 -48.70
CA GLY A 30 -14.12 -12.98 -49.73
C GLY A 30 -12.79 -12.57 -49.08
N GLY A 31 -11.77 -13.35 -49.07
CA GLY A 31 -11.08 -14.04 -50.07
C GLY A 31 -9.61 -13.65 -50.06
N GLY A 32 -8.72 -14.63 -49.82
CA GLY A 32 -7.45 -14.76 -50.47
C GLY A 32 -6.30 -13.89 -49.94
N SER A 33 -5.15 -14.36 -49.60
CA SER A 33 -4.23 -15.24 -50.26
C SER A 33 -2.92 -15.34 -49.48
N ALA A 34 -2.37 -16.47 -49.52
CA ALA A 34 -1.08 -16.92 -48.99
C ALA A 34 0.14 -16.13 -49.48
N GLY A 35 1.18 -16.09 -48.65
CA GLY A 35 2.51 -15.67 -49.03
C GLY A 35 3.54 -16.22 -48.04
N LYS A 36 3.96 -17.42 -48.31
CA LYS A 36 5.05 -18.17 -47.71
C LYS A 36 6.34 -17.83 -48.45
N MET A 37 7.46 -17.61 -47.72
CA MET A 37 8.85 -17.91 -48.15
C MET A 37 9.77 -17.57 -46.95
N THR A 38 10.33 -18.55 -46.31
CA THR A 38 11.53 -19.39 -46.45
C THR A 38 12.83 -18.61 -46.57
N ALA A 39 13.64 -18.85 -45.56
CA ALA A 39 14.98 -19.43 -45.51
C ALA A 39 16.18 -18.50 -45.56
N ALA A 40 17.00 -18.72 -44.57
CA ALA A 40 18.38 -19.15 -44.58
C ALA A 40 19.50 -18.11 -44.73
N GLY A 41 20.43 -18.20 -43.82
CA GLY A 41 21.81 -18.43 -44.11
C GLY A 41 22.78 -17.50 -43.43
N ALA A 42 23.54 -18.09 -42.59
CA ALA A 42 24.97 -18.40 -42.47
C ALA A 42 25.84 -17.29 -41.87
N ALA A 43 26.38 -17.54 -40.73
CA ALA A 43 27.73 -17.99 -40.37
C ALA A 43 28.90 -17.20 -40.98
N GLY A 44 29.78 -16.69 -40.15
CA GLY A 44 31.07 -16.15 -40.54
C GLY A 44 31.94 -15.92 -39.30
N GLU A 45 32.82 -16.86 -39.11
CA GLU A 45 33.88 -16.96 -38.12
C GLU A 45 35.03 -15.99 -38.31
N ALA A 46 35.71 -15.74 -37.20
CA ALA A 46 37.16 -15.84 -36.93
C ALA A 46 38.14 -14.76 -37.44
N ALA A 47 38.94 -14.30 -36.57
CA ALA A 47 40.40 -14.51 -36.36
C ALA A 47 41.07 -13.24 -35.84
N SER A 48 41.59 -13.31 -34.66
CA SER A 48 42.95 -13.39 -34.12
C SER A 48 44.06 -12.67 -34.89
N SER A 49 44.84 -11.80 -34.17
CA SER A 49 46.31 -11.74 -34.11
C SER A 49 46.72 -10.60 -33.17
N SER A 50 47.33 -10.84 -32.05
CA SER A 50 48.72 -11.04 -31.66
C SER A 50 49.72 -10.04 -32.23
N GLY A 51 50.47 -9.37 -31.33
CA GLY A 51 51.68 -8.62 -31.61
C GLY A 51 52.09 -7.76 -30.43
N SER A 52 52.84 -8.10 -29.70
CA SER A 52 54.09 -8.21 -28.97
C SER A 52 55.09 -7.06 -29.18
N SER A 53 55.61 -6.65 -28.01
CA SER A 53 56.96 -6.28 -27.62
C SER A 53 57.50 -4.88 -27.80
N ASN A 54 57.98 -4.42 -26.71
CA ASN A 54 59.35 -3.98 -26.39
C ASN A 54 59.53 -2.45 -26.11
N GLY A 55 59.85 -2.07 -24.90
CA GLY A 55 61.16 -2.04 -24.34
C GLY A 55 61.74 -0.61 -24.35
N GLY A 56 62.06 -0.05 -23.20
CA GLY A 56 62.90 1.13 -23.12
C GLY A 56 62.66 2.01 -21.90
N SER A 57 63.41 1.78 -20.85
CA SER A 57 63.75 2.78 -19.77
C SER A 57 65.22 3.18 -19.96
N PRO A 58 65.81 4.17 -19.30
CA PRO A 58 65.37 5.23 -18.36
C PRO A 58 65.96 6.60 -18.69
N SER A 59 65.58 7.67 -18.00
CA SER A 59 66.44 8.58 -17.23
C SER A 59 65.74 9.83 -16.72
N GLN A 60 65.87 10.00 -15.48
CA GLN A 60 66.13 11.14 -14.57
C GLN A 60 65.91 12.57 -15.06
N GLY A 61 65.23 13.37 -14.22
CA GLY A 61 65.59 14.73 -13.96
C GLY A 61 64.44 15.68 -13.73
N GLY A 62 64.31 16.19 -12.48
CA GLY A 62 63.82 17.53 -12.26
C GLY A 62 62.43 17.69 -11.60
N THR A 63 62.39 17.83 -10.30
CA THR A 63 61.36 18.59 -9.56
C THR A 63 61.46 20.11 -9.86
N PRO A 64 60.43 20.96 -9.70
CA PRO A 64 59.59 21.01 -8.50
C PRO A 64 58.09 21.25 -8.72
N ALA A 65 57.37 20.91 -7.67
CA ALA A 65 56.02 21.18 -7.24
C ALA A 65 55.29 22.40 -7.89
N THR A 66 54.14 22.10 -8.46
CA THR A 66 53.00 23.02 -8.38
C THR A 66 51.79 22.20 -7.95
N ALA A 67 51.24 22.56 -6.81
CA ALA A 67 50.05 22.04 -6.26
C ALA A 67 48.89 22.30 -7.24
N GLY A 68 48.57 21.29 -8.03
CA GLY A 68 47.32 21.21 -8.77
C GLY A 68 46.35 20.38 -7.92
N GLY A 69 45.39 21.07 -7.32
CA GLY A 69 44.36 20.42 -6.51
C GLY A 69 43.74 19.28 -7.28
N ALA A 70 43.93 18.06 -6.80
CA ALA A 70 43.06 16.97 -7.08
C ALA A 70 41.69 17.37 -6.52
N GLY A 71 40.84 17.84 -7.43
CA GLY A 71 39.40 17.82 -7.20
C GLY A 71 38.98 16.37 -7.05
N GLY A 72 39.24 15.79 -5.89
CA GLY A 72 38.51 14.63 -5.43
C GLY A 72 37.07 15.12 -5.38
N THR A 73 36.24 14.64 -6.27
CA THR A 73 34.81 14.58 -6.02
C THR A 73 34.70 13.79 -4.74
N ALA A 74 34.61 14.50 -3.61
CA ALA A 74 34.16 13.92 -2.38
C ALA A 74 32.80 13.32 -2.77
N GLU A 75 32.75 12.01 -2.77
CA GLU A 75 31.50 11.27 -2.83
C GLU A 75 30.75 11.74 -1.58
N THR A 76 29.90 12.75 -1.80
CA THR A 76 29.11 13.36 -0.72
C THR A 76 28.26 12.22 -0.22
N ALA A 77 28.41 11.84 1.04
CA ALA A 77 27.56 10.85 1.67
C ALA A 77 26.10 11.18 1.32
N PRO A 78 25.28 10.21 0.92
CA PRO A 78 23.93 10.49 0.48
C PRO A 78 23.23 11.32 1.56
N ALA A 79 22.58 12.41 1.14
CA ALA A 79 21.81 13.29 2.01
C ALA A 79 20.66 12.52 2.65
N ASP A 80 20.17 12.97 3.78
CA ASP A 80 18.97 12.36 4.39
C ASP A 80 17.72 12.62 3.53
N ILE A 81 16.60 12.00 3.89
CA ILE A 81 15.32 12.09 3.15
C ILE A 81 14.89 13.55 2.99
N VAL A 82 15.02 14.37 4.04
CA VAL A 82 14.56 15.75 4.04
C VAL A 82 15.44 16.60 3.11
N ASP A 83 16.76 16.47 3.25
CA ASP A 83 17.71 17.23 2.43
C ASP A 83 17.66 16.77 0.97
N THR A 84 17.44 15.48 0.71
CA THR A 84 17.22 14.95 -0.65
C THR A 84 15.94 15.52 -1.27
N ALA A 85 14.84 15.57 -0.52
CA ALA A 85 13.58 16.14 -0.99
C ALA A 85 13.70 17.64 -1.26
N VAL A 86 14.35 18.39 -0.37
CA VAL A 86 14.60 19.85 -0.56
C VAL A 86 15.46 20.10 -1.79
N ALA A 87 16.52 19.31 -1.99
CA ALA A 87 17.41 19.44 -3.14
C ALA A 87 16.72 19.16 -4.49
N ALA A 88 15.69 18.31 -4.49
CA ALA A 88 14.90 18.02 -5.70
C ALA A 88 14.05 19.22 -6.18
N GLY A 89 13.73 20.17 -5.30
CA GLY A 89 13.03 21.42 -5.63
C GLY A 89 11.54 21.27 -5.99
N THR A 90 10.98 20.06 -5.96
CA THR A 90 9.58 19.75 -6.30
C THR A 90 8.72 19.40 -5.09
N PHE A 91 9.27 19.58 -3.88
CA PHE A 91 8.63 19.22 -2.60
C PHE A 91 8.65 20.41 -1.62
N THR A 92 8.51 21.63 -2.14
CA THR A 92 8.60 22.85 -1.31
C THR A 92 7.45 22.95 -0.33
N GLN A 93 6.23 22.56 -0.75
CA GLN A 93 5.05 22.54 0.09
C GLN A 93 5.14 21.42 1.15
N LEU A 94 5.64 20.23 0.78
CA LEU A 94 5.88 19.15 1.73
C LEU A 94 6.89 19.57 2.81
N ALA A 95 8.03 20.18 2.41
CA ALA A 95 9.04 20.66 3.35
C ALA A 95 8.49 21.72 4.30
N ALA A 96 7.68 22.66 3.80
CA ALA A 96 6.99 23.66 4.62
C ALA A 96 5.99 23.01 5.59
N ALA A 97 5.25 22.00 5.14
CA ALA A 97 4.30 21.25 5.97
C ALA A 97 5.02 20.46 7.08
N LEU A 98 6.13 19.79 6.77
CA LEU A 98 6.98 19.11 7.75
C LEU A 98 7.52 20.08 8.82
N GLY A 99 7.95 21.28 8.39
CA GLY A 99 8.38 22.35 9.31
C GLY A 99 7.26 22.80 10.25
N LYS A 100 6.04 23.06 9.72
CA LYS A 100 4.87 23.43 10.52
C LYS A 100 4.46 22.33 11.51
N ALA A 101 4.52 21.07 11.10
CA ALA A 101 4.19 19.92 11.94
C ALA A 101 5.28 19.59 12.97
N GLY A 102 6.51 20.12 12.81
CA GLY A 102 7.65 19.80 13.68
C GLY A 102 8.16 18.38 13.51
N LEU A 103 8.08 17.82 12.29
CA LEU A 103 8.48 16.44 11.98
C LEU A 103 9.85 16.35 11.28
N VAL A 104 10.50 17.48 10.99
CA VAL A 104 11.79 17.52 10.31
C VAL A 104 12.85 16.71 11.04
N ASP A 105 13.01 16.92 12.35
CA ASP A 105 14.01 16.21 13.18
C ASP A 105 13.70 14.71 13.26
N ALA A 106 12.42 14.33 13.30
CA ALA A 106 12.01 12.93 13.32
C ALA A 106 12.39 12.20 12.03
N LEU A 107 12.26 12.86 10.86
CA LEU A 107 12.61 12.29 9.56
C LEU A 107 14.12 12.40 9.24
N LYS A 108 14.87 13.24 9.94
CA LYS A 108 16.33 13.27 9.90
C LYS A 108 16.98 12.24 10.82
N GLY A 109 16.19 11.58 11.66
CA GLY A 109 16.65 10.52 12.56
C GLY A 109 17.12 9.27 11.84
N GLU A 110 17.61 8.31 12.65
CA GLU A 110 18.03 6.99 12.16
C GLU A 110 16.83 6.24 11.60
N GLY A 111 16.89 5.94 10.29
CA GLY A 111 15.87 5.13 9.60
C GLY A 111 15.98 3.63 9.95
N PRO A 112 15.54 2.75 9.06
CA PRO A 112 15.12 3.08 7.70
C PRO A 112 13.68 3.60 7.59
N PHE A 113 13.47 4.59 6.74
CA PHE A 113 12.14 5.10 6.42
C PHE A 113 11.82 4.92 4.94
N THR A 114 10.55 4.77 4.62
CA THR A 114 10.00 4.96 3.28
C THR A 114 9.03 6.13 3.32
N VAL A 115 9.27 7.14 2.50
CA VAL A 115 8.43 8.33 2.43
C VAL A 115 7.72 8.37 1.08
N PHE A 116 6.40 8.41 1.10
CA PHE A 116 5.57 8.70 -0.06
C PHE A 116 5.42 10.21 -0.17
N ALA A 117 6.23 10.84 -1.03
CA ALA A 117 6.35 12.29 -1.12
C ALA A 117 5.43 12.84 -2.23
N PRO A 118 4.34 13.56 -1.89
CA PRO A 118 3.53 14.27 -2.86
C PRO A 118 4.30 15.48 -3.42
N THR A 119 4.22 15.68 -4.73
CA THR A 119 4.80 16.84 -5.41
C THR A 119 4.04 18.13 -5.08
N ASP A 120 4.62 19.29 -5.39
CA ASP A 120 3.95 20.58 -5.25
C ASP A 120 2.65 20.60 -6.11
N ASP A 121 2.65 19.99 -7.31
CA ASP A 121 1.46 19.84 -8.15
C ASP A 121 0.36 18.99 -7.45
N ALA A 122 0.76 17.97 -6.67
CA ALA A 122 -0.19 17.17 -5.91
C ALA A 122 -0.85 17.98 -4.77
N PHE A 123 -0.10 18.90 -4.15
CA PHE A 123 -0.63 19.83 -3.16
C PHE A 123 -1.59 20.83 -3.81
N ASP A 124 -1.23 21.39 -4.95
CA ASP A 124 -2.06 22.36 -5.69
C ASP A 124 -3.36 21.71 -6.18
N ALA A 125 -3.30 20.47 -6.68
CA ALA A 125 -4.48 19.71 -7.06
C ALA A 125 -5.40 19.44 -5.86
N PHE A 126 -4.83 19.04 -4.73
CA PHE A 126 -5.61 18.81 -3.51
C PHE A 126 -6.29 20.08 -3.01
N GLU A 127 -5.57 21.23 -3.00
CA GLU A 127 -6.13 22.52 -2.58
C GLU A 127 -7.21 23.00 -3.54
N ALA A 128 -7.08 22.74 -4.85
CA ALA A 128 -8.10 23.05 -5.84
C ALA A 128 -9.41 22.26 -5.62
N GLU A 129 -9.29 20.99 -5.24
CA GLU A 129 -10.43 20.13 -4.92
C GLU A 129 -11.02 20.43 -3.51
N ASN A 130 -10.18 20.84 -2.57
CA ASN A 130 -10.52 21.03 -1.16
C ASN A 130 -10.02 22.39 -0.62
N PRO A 131 -10.55 23.52 -1.09
CA PRO A 131 -10.03 24.83 -0.78
C PRO A 131 -9.97 25.12 0.74
N GLY A 132 -8.79 25.47 1.23
CA GLY A 132 -8.59 25.86 2.63
C GLY A 132 -8.50 24.70 3.63
N VAL A 133 -8.60 23.45 3.18
CA VAL A 133 -8.53 22.28 4.10
C VAL A 133 -7.14 22.18 4.71
N LEU A 134 -6.08 22.23 3.90
CA LEU A 134 -4.70 22.16 4.41
C LEU A 134 -4.33 23.33 5.33
N ALA A 135 -4.81 24.51 4.99
CA ALA A 135 -4.59 25.71 5.81
C ALA A 135 -5.35 25.66 7.15
N GLY A 136 -6.48 24.97 7.17
CA GLY A 136 -7.35 24.83 8.35
C GLY A 136 -6.93 23.71 9.30
N LEU A 137 -5.99 22.83 8.90
CA LEU A 137 -5.51 21.75 9.77
C LEU A 137 -4.72 22.31 10.94
N SER A 138 -5.03 21.81 12.13
CA SER A 138 -4.19 22.00 13.31
C SER A 138 -2.81 21.34 13.10
N LYS A 139 -1.84 21.70 13.93
CA LYS A 139 -0.50 21.11 13.89
C LYS A 139 -0.55 19.57 14.03
N ASP A 140 -1.41 19.08 14.93
CA ASP A 140 -1.52 17.65 15.22
C ASP A 140 -2.21 16.88 14.08
N GLU A 141 -3.25 17.45 13.46
CA GLU A 141 -3.90 16.88 12.29
C GLU A 141 -2.95 16.83 11.10
N LEU A 142 -2.23 17.92 10.83
CA LEU A 142 -1.21 17.96 9.79
C LEU A 142 -0.09 16.92 10.05
N ALA A 143 0.36 16.80 11.30
CA ALA A 143 1.33 15.76 11.68
C ALA A 143 0.78 14.35 11.48
N GLY A 144 -0.52 14.13 11.73
CA GLY A 144 -1.20 12.87 11.45
C GLY A 144 -1.17 12.51 9.96
N VAL A 145 -1.52 13.46 9.09
CA VAL A 145 -1.47 13.28 7.63
C VAL A 145 -0.04 13.01 7.16
N LEU A 146 0.95 13.79 7.62
CA LEU A 146 2.35 13.60 7.24
C LEU A 146 2.92 12.26 7.73
N LYS A 147 2.58 11.82 8.94
CA LYS A 147 2.95 10.50 9.45
C LYS A 147 2.31 9.36 8.65
N TYR A 148 1.14 9.59 8.06
CA TYR A 148 0.50 8.61 7.17
C TYR A 148 1.24 8.42 5.85
N HIS A 149 2.03 9.41 5.43
CA HIS A 149 2.92 9.32 4.26
C HIS A 149 4.25 8.61 4.54
N VAL A 150 4.51 8.19 5.78
CA VAL A 150 5.80 7.61 6.18
C VAL A 150 5.62 6.22 6.76
N VAL A 151 6.44 5.28 6.31
CA VAL A 151 6.53 3.91 6.82
C VAL A 151 7.88 3.72 7.49
N ALA A 152 7.89 3.11 8.69
CA ALA A 152 9.12 2.83 9.46
C ALA A 152 9.80 1.53 8.99
N ALA A 153 10.03 1.43 7.68
CA ALA A 153 10.74 0.33 7.05
C ALA A 153 11.29 0.80 5.71
N LYS A 154 12.32 0.15 5.20
CA LYS A 154 12.78 0.35 3.83
C LYS A 154 11.98 -0.55 2.91
N ALA A 155 11.18 0.03 2.03
CA ALA A 155 10.41 -0.66 1.00
C ALA A 155 10.81 -0.11 -0.37
N LEU A 156 11.52 -0.89 -1.17
CA LEU A 156 11.79 -0.57 -2.55
C LEU A 156 10.60 -0.98 -3.43
N ALA A 157 10.44 -0.34 -4.58
CA ALA A 157 9.34 -0.67 -5.49
C ALA A 157 9.34 -2.15 -5.91
N ALA A 158 10.53 -2.76 -6.03
CA ALA A 158 10.68 -4.18 -6.34
C ALA A 158 10.30 -5.12 -5.18
N ASP A 159 10.29 -4.63 -3.94
CA ASP A 159 9.93 -5.40 -2.75
C ASP A 159 8.44 -5.32 -2.43
N LEU A 160 7.73 -4.35 -3.03
CA LEU A 160 6.30 -4.16 -2.85
C LEU A 160 5.51 -5.25 -3.58
N LYS A 161 4.54 -5.78 -2.88
CA LYS A 161 3.62 -6.79 -3.42
C LYS A 161 2.26 -6.19 -3.69
N ASP A 162 1.57 -6.81 -4.63
CA ASP A 162 0.18 -6.46 -4.89
C ASP A 162 -0.70 -6.75 -3.67
N GLU A 163 -1.63 -5.83 -3.41
CA GLU A 163 -2.54 -5.91 -2.26
C GLU A 163 -1.84 -6.01 -0.88
N GLN A 164 -0.59 -5.58 -0.81
CA GLN A 164 0.17 -5.48 0.44
C GLN A 164 -0.34 -4.34 1.29
N VAL A 165 -0.36 -4.55 2.61
CA VAL A 165 -0.69 -3.51 3.58
C VAL A 165 0.57 -3.11 4.35
N LEU A 166 0.92 -1.84 4.30
CA LEU A 166 2.03 -1.26 5.05
C LEU A 166 1.49 -0.48 6.26
N LEU A 167 2.15 -0.62 7.40
CA LEU A 167 1.82 0.17 8.59
C LEU A 167 2.60 1.48 8.56
N THR A 168 1.88 2.59 8.58
CA THR A 168 2.48 3.93 8.57
C THR A 168 2.87 4.41 9.98
N LEU A 169 3.65 5.48 10.07
CA LEU A 169 3.99 6.12 11.36
C LEU A 169 2.78 6.74 12.08
N SER A 170 1.67 6.93 11.39
CA SER A 170 0.42 7.36 12.03
C SER A 170 -0.24 6.23 12.85
N GLY A 171 0.18 4.98 12.64
CA GLY A 171 -0.46 3.78 13.19
C GLY A 171 -1.59 3.24 12.32
N SER A 172 -1.97 3.94 11.26
CA SER A 172 -2.99 3.49 10.31
C SER A 172 -2.36 2.73 9.16
N PRO A 173 -2.98 1.66 8.68
CA PRO A 173 -2.49 0.90 7.53
C PRO A 173 -2.75 1.64 6.22
N VAL A 174 -1.90 1.41 5.21
CA VAL A 174 -2.07 1.87 3.84
C VAL A 174 -1.93 0.70 2.87
N LEU A 175 -2.78 0.65 1.87
CA LEU A 175 -2.79 -0.40 0.85
C LEU A 175 -1.86 -0.01 -0.30
N VAL A 176 -1.09 -0.99 -0.77
CA VAL A 176 -0.27 -0.91 -1.98
C VAL A 176 -0.92 -1.77 -3.06
N ASP A 177 -1.09 -1.22 -4.26
CA ASP A 177 -1.52 -1.91 -5.48
C ASP A 177 -0.41 -1.78 -6.51
N THR A 178 0.04 -2.91 -7.05
CA THR A 178 1.08 -2.95 -8.08
C THR A 178 0.54 -3.29 -9.47
N THR A 179 -0.78 -3.50 -9.60
CA THR A 179 -1.45 -3.76 -10.87
C THR A 179 -1.46 -2.51 -11.77
N GLY A 180 -0.64 -2.52 -12.82
CA GLY A 180 -0.54 -1.38 -13.74
C GLY A 180 0.35 -0.23 -13.28
N GLY A 181 1.25 -0.49 -12.36
CA GLY A 181 2.17 0.45 -11.74
C GLY A 181 1.92 0.57 -10.24
N VAL A 182 2.93 1.03 -9.51
CA VAL A 182 2.80 1.14 -8.04
C VAL A 182 1.86 2.27 -7.68
N LYS A 183 0.84 1.95 -6.89
CA LYS A 183 -0.06 2.89 -6.23
C LYS A 183 -0.03 2.66 -4.73
N VAL A 184 -0.22 3.72 -3.98
CA VAL A 184 -0.33 3.70 -2.53
C VAL A 184 -1.62 4.42 -2.16
N ALA A 185 -2.57 3.69 -1.59
CA ALA A 185 -3.97 4.11 -1.52
C ALA A 185 -4.50 4.44 -2.93
N ASP A 186 -4.88 5.69 -3.21
CA ASP A 186 -5.33 6.17 -4.52
C ASP A 186 -4.28 6.98 -5.29
N ALA A 187 -3.08 7.19 -4.68
CA ALA A 187 -1.98 7.94 -5.29
C ALA A 187 -1.08 7.02 -6.12
N LYS A 188 -0.73 7.47 -7.32
CA LYS A 188 0.20 6.76 -8.20
C LYS A 188 1.64 7.17 -7.89
N VAL A 189 2.54 6.21 -7.80
CA VAL A 189 3.98 6.46 -7.72
C VAL A 189 4.50 6.85 -9.10
N THR A 190 4.97 8.09 -9.24
CA THR A 190 5.48 8.64 -10.50
C THR A 190 6.98 8.48 -10.65
N ALA A 191 7.72 8.48 -9.53
CA ALA A 191 9.12 8.12 -9.48
C ALA A 191 9.38 7.31 -8.21
N ALA A 192 9.99 6.16 -8.36
CA ALA A 192 10.26 5.23 -7.27
C ALA A 192 11.75 5.22 -6.93
N ASP A 193 12.06 4.69 -5.73
CA ASP A 193 13.41 4.34 -5.29
C ASP A 193 14.42 5.49 -5.29
N VAL A 194 13.99 6.71 -4.96
CA VAL A 194 14.93 7.80 -4.69
C VAL A 194 15.62 7.53 -3.36
N VAL A 195 16.88 7.10 -3.41
CA VAL A 195 17.63 6.63 -2.24
C VAL A 195 18.18 7.82 -1.46
N ALA A 196 17.97 7.81 -0.16
CA ALA A 196 18.56 8.73 0.82
C ALA A 196 19.38 7.94 1.86
N SER A 197 20.20 8.61 2.67
CA SER A 197 21.06 7.97 3.66
C SER A 197 20.28 7.20 4.73
N ASN A 198 19.09 7.67 5.08
CA ASN A 198 18.24 7.09 6.12
C ASN A 198 16.93 6.49 5.58
N GLY A 199 16.80 6.28 4.25
CA GLY A 199 15.62 5.65 3.69
C GLY A 199 15.44 5.80 2.18
N VAL A 200 14.19 5.70 1.75
CA VAL A 200 13.78 5.77 0.34
C VAL A 200 12.59 6.71 0.20
N ILE A 201 12.56 7.47 -0.89
CA ILE A 201 11.45 8.34 -1.25
C ILE A 201 10.77 7.77 -2.50
N HIS A 202 9.46 7.63 -2.45
CA HIS A 202 8.59 7.38 -3.58
C HIS A 202 7.77 8.64 -3.86
N VAL A 203 7.90 9.18 -5.04
CA VAL A 203 7.17 10.38 -5.46
C VAL A 203 5.76 10.00 -5.88
N ILE A 204 4.76 10.66 -5.32
CA ILE A 204 3.35 10.39 -5.60
C ILE A 204 2.65 11.61 -6.19
N ASP A 205 1.62 11.35 -7.01
CA ASP A 205 0.84 12.37 -7.73
C ASP A 205 -0.34 12.94 -6.93
N LYS A 206 -0.60 12.41 -5.72
CA LYS A 206 -1.68 12.87 -4.84
C LYS A 206 -1.28 12.82 -3.37
N ILE A 207 -1.92 13.65 -2.55
CA ILE A 207 -1.84 13.54 -1.10
C ILE A 207 -2.71 12.36 -0.65
N ILE A 208 -2.14 11.45 0.14
CA ILE A 208 -2.89 10.36 0.76
C ILE A 208 -3.41 10.80 2.14
N LEU A 209 -4.69 10.57 2.40
CA LEU A 209 -5.31 10.91 3.67
C LEU A 209 -5.51 9.65 4.52
N PRO A 210 -5.23 9.73 5.84
CA PRO A 210 -5.52 8.62 6.73
C PRO A 210 -7.04 8.40 6.79
N PRO A 211 -7.49 7.13 6.87
CA PRO A 211 -8.90 6.83 7.09
C PRO A 211 -9.42 7.50 8.36
N ALA A 212 -10.60 8.11 8.27
CA ALA A 212 -11.22 8.80 9.40
C ALA A 212 -11.86 7.80 10.38
N ASP A 213 -12.48 6.75 9.82
CA ASP A 213 -13.29 5.79 10.55
C ASP A 213 -12.49 4.57 11.02
N ASP A 214 -12.77 4.12 12.22
CA ASP A 214 -12.28 2.85 12.75
C ASP A 214 -13.05 1.65 12.13
N ILE A 215 -12.60 0.43 12.47
CA ILE A 215 -13.21 -0.81 11.98
C ILE A 215 -14.72 -0.86 12.25
N VAL A 216 -15.16 -0.43 13.44
CA VAL A 216 -16.56 -0.51 13.83
C VAL A 216 -17.39 0.53 13.08
N ALA A 217 -16.91 1.78 13.01
CA ALA A 217 -17.58 2.86 12.28
C ALA A 217 -17.69 2.53 10.78
N THR A 218 -16.62 2.02 10.17
CA THR A 218 -16.60 1.58 8.77
C THR A 218 -17.61 0.44 8.53
N ALA A 219 -17.65 -0.56 9.42
CA ALA A 219 -18.60 -1.67 9.32
C ALA A 219 -20.04 -1.20 9.43
N VAL A 220 -20.35 -0.28 10.36
CA VAL A 220 -21.69 0.31 10.52
C VAL A 220 -22.07 1.12 9.28
N ALA A 221 -21.16 1.96 8.77
CA ALA A 221 -21.41 2.80 7.59
C ALA A 221 -21.69 1.98 6.33
N ALA A 222 -21.08 0.79 6.19
CA ALA A 222 -21.30 -0.11 5.06
C ALA A 222 -22.73 -0.69 5.00
N GLY A 223 -23.47 -0.72 6.11
CA GLY A 223 -24.87 -1.16 6.15
C GLY A 223 -25.12 -2.65 5.93
N THR A 224 -24.07 -3.43 5.64
CA THR A 224 -24.15 -4.88 5.35
C THR A 224 -23.69 -5.75 6.53
N PHE A 225 -23.33 -5.13 7.66
CA PHE A 225 -22.80 -5.76 8.87
C PHE A 225 -23.65 -5.43 10.11
N THR A 226 -24.96 -5.23 9.94
CA THR A 226 -25.85 -4.81 11.02
C THR A 226 -25.91 -5.84 12.14
N LYS A 227 -25.91 -7.13 11.79
CA LYS A 227 -25.89 -8.24 12.74
C LYS A 227 -24.55 -8.33 13.47
N LEU A 228 -23.44 -8.13 12.77
CA LEU A 228 -22.11 -8.08 13.37
C LEU A 228 -21.99 -6.93 14.37
N ALA A 229 -22.43 -5.71 13.99
CA ALA A 229 -22.41 -4.56 14.88
C ALA A 229 -23.28 -4.76 16.14
N GLY A 230 -24.46 -5.34 15.98
CA GLY A 230 -25.32 -5.73 17.10
C GLY A 230 -24.67 -6.79 18.00
N ALA A 231 -24.01 -7.80 17.42
CA ALA A 231 -23.29 -8.83 18.16
C ALA A 231 -22.10 -8.25 18.95
N LEU A 232 -21.31 -7.35 18.33
CA LEU A 232 -20.19 -6.66 19.00
C LEU A 232 -20.68 -5.81 20.18
N THR A 233 -21.82 -5.14 20.03
CA THR A 233 -22.44 -4.36 21.11
C THR A 233 -22.89 -5.28 22.24
N THR A 234 -23.54 -6.39 21.94
CA THR A 234 -24.02 -7.37 22.92
C THR A 234 -22.88 -8.03 23.69
N ALA A 235 -21.74 -8.26 23.02
CA ALA A 235 -20.53 -8.88 23.61
C ALA A 235 -19.61 -7.88 24.33
N ASP A 236 -19.95 -6.57 24.36
CA ASP A 236 -19.12 -5.47 24.88
C ASP A 236 -17.71 -5.39 24.25
N LEU A 237 -17.59 -5.77 22.97
CA LEU A 237 -16.31 -5.76 22.23
C LEU A 237 -16.09 -4.50 21.39
N VAL A 238 -17.07 -3.60 21.30
CA VAL A 238 -16.98 -2.36 20.52
C VAL A 238 -15.75 -1.55 20.93
N LYS A 239 -15.57 -1.31 22.24
CA LYS A 239 -14.42 -0.55 22.76
C LYS A 239 -13.08 -1.22 22.49
N THR A 240 -13.04 -2.55 22.50
CA THR A 240 -11.83 -3.33 22.19
C THR A 240 -11.41 -3.12 20.74
N LEU A 241 -12.35 -3.16 19.80
CA LEU A 241 -12.11 -2.97 18.38
C LEU A 241 -11.97 -1.49 17.97
N GLN A 242 -12.38 -0.55 18.82
CA GLN A 242 -12.09 0.88 18.65
C GLN A 242 -10.75 1.29 19.27
N GLY A 243 -10.09 0.37 19.96
CA GLY A 243 -8.78 0.58 20.58
C GLY A 243 -7.66 0.77 19.55
N PRO A 244 -6.45 1.07 20.05
CA PRO A 244 -5.28 1.19 19.20
C PRO A 244 -4.98 -0.17 18.58
N GLY A 245 -5.17 -0.26 17.24
CA GLY A 245 -4.80 -1.44 16.46
C GLY A 245 -3.29 -1.62 16.34
N PRO A 246 -2.82 -2.21 15.26
CA PRO A 246 -3.62 -2.61 14.12
C PRO A 246 -4.33 -3.97 14.32
N PHE A 247 -5.53 -4.09 13.74
CA PHE A 247 -6.30 -5.34 13.72
C PHE A 247 -6.63 -5.76 12.29
N THR A 248 -6.80 -7.06 12.07
CA THR A 248 -7.43 -7.60 10.87
C THR A 248 -8.72 -8.29 11.28
N VAL A 249 -9.84 -7.88 10.70
CA VAL A 249 -11.16 -8.41 11.03
C VAL A 249 -11.74 -9.13 9.82
N PHE A 250 -12.08 -10.39 9.99
CA PHE A 250 -12.85 -11.16 9.03
C PHE A 250 -14.34 -10.92 9.30
N ALA A 251 -14.95 -9.97 8.61
CA ALA A 251 -16.30 -9.49 8.86
C ALA A 251 -17.35 -10.30 8.09
N PRO A 252 -18.17 -11.14 8.77
CA PRO A 252 -19.27 -11.83 8.12
C PRO A 252 -20.41 -10.85 7.81
N THR A 253 -20.96 -10.96 6.60
CA THR A 253 -22.14 -10.19 6.19
C THR A 253 -23.41 -10.61 6.93
N ASP A 254 -24.46 -9.80 6.88
CA ASP A 254 -25.78 -10.17 7.41
C ASP A 254 -26.31 -11.46 6.77
N ALA A 255 -25.98 -11.72 5.50
CA ALA A 255 -26.28 -12.97 4.79
C ALA A 255 -25.49 -14.16 5.35
N ALA A 256 -24.23 -13.94 5.76
CA ALA A 256 -23.42 -14.97 6.42
C ALA A 256 -24.03 -15.38 7.78
N PHE A 257 -24.49 -14.42 8.56
CA PHE A 257 -25.19 -14.68 9.81
C PHE A 257 -26.51 -15.44 9.59
N ALA A 258 -27.21 -15.20 8.47
CA ALA A 258 -28.46 -15.90 8.16
C ALA A 258 -28.25 -17.40 7.85
N LYS A 259 -27.03 -17.83 7.56
CA LYS A 259 -26.68 -19.25 7.36
C LYS A 259 -26.51 -20.02 8.68
N LEU A 260 -26.33 -19.31 9.81
CA LEU A 260 -26.21 -19.96 11.11
C LEU A 260 -27.56 -20.56 11.55
N ALA A 261 -27.54 -21.78 12.04
CA ALA A 261 -28.71 -22.42 12.62
C ALA A 261 -29.21 -21.69 13.89
N SER A 262 -28.26 -21.13 14.66
CA SER A 262 -28.53 -20.27 15.82
C SER A 262 -27.35 -19.33 16.04
N VAL A 263 -27.63 -18.09 16.39
CA VAL A 263 -26.58 -17.13 16.79
C VAL A 263 -26.19 -17.44 18.23
N PRO A 264 -24.90 -17.68 18.54
CA PRO A 264 -24.45 -17.87 19.91
C PRO A 264 -24.79 -16.67 20.80
N SER A 265 -24.86 -16.86 22.11
CA SER A 265 -25.10 -15.81 23.08
C SER A 265 -24.10 -15.89 24.24
N GLY A 266 -23.99 -14.81 25.02
CA GLY A 266 -23.08 -14.74 26.16
C GLY A 266 -21.60 -14.93 25.75
N ASP A 267 -20.87 -15.72 26.53
CA ASP A 267 -19.43 -15.95 26.32
C ASP A 267 -19.14 -16.65 24.98
N ALA A 268 -20.01 -17.55 24.53
CA ALA A 268 -19.86 -18.20 23.24
C ALA A 268 -19.93 -17.19 22.06
N LEU A 269 -20.75 -16.14 22.17
CA LEU A 269 -20.78 -15.07 21.17
C LEU A 269 -19.46 -14.27 21.18
N LYS A 270 -18.96 -13.96 22.37
CA LYS A 270 -17.69 -13.27 22.54
C LYS A 270 -16.53 -14.07 21.95
N ASP A 271 -16.49 -15.37 22.20
CA ASP A 271 -15.47 -16.28 21.64
C ASP A 271 -15.52 -16.31 20.11
N VAL A 272 -16.71 -16.43 19.53
CA VAL A 272 -16.91 -16.39 18.07
C VAL A 272 -16.41 -15.06 17.51
N LEU A 273 -16.75 -13.92 18.13
CA LEU A 273 -16.31 -12.61 17.65
C LEU A 273 -14.80 -12.41 17.76
N LEU A 274 -14.17 -12.85 18.86
CA LEU A 274 -12.71 -12.80 19.01
C LEU A 274 -11.99 -13.73 18.02
N TYR A 275 -12.64 -14.83 17.63
CA TYR A 275 -12.14 -15.75 16.61
C TYR A 275 -12.09 -15.13 15.21
N HIS A 276 -12.90 -14.11 14.94
CA HIS A 276 -12.89 -13.35 13.68
C HIS A 276 -11.81 -12.25 13.63
N VAL A 277 -11.07 -12.02 14.71
CA VAL A 277 -10.10 -10.92 14.80
C VAL A 277 -8.69 -11.47 14.96
N VAL A 278 -7.79 -10.93 14.18
CA VAL A 278 -6.36 -11.20 14.23
C VAL A 278 -5.62 -9.91 14.59
N SER A 279 -4.58 -10.01 15.40
CA SER A 279 -3.69 -8.89 15.67
C SER A 279 -2.79 -8.60 14.46
N GLY A 280 -2.59 -7.32 14.15
CA GLY A 280 -1.83 -6.86 13.00
C GLY A 280 -2.72 -6.42 11.84
N ALA A 281 -2.19 -5.56 10.97
CA ALA A 281 -2.81 -5.20 9.70
C ALA A 281 -2.26 -6.10 8.60
N VAL A 282 -3.05 -7.06 8.14
CA VAL A 282 -2.65 -8.03 7.13
C VAL A 282 -3.49 -7.81 5.88
N GLY A 283 -2.84 -7.46 4.78
CA GLY A 283 -3.48 -7.38 3.46
C GLY A 283 -3.66 -8.75 2.82
N SER A 284 -4.53 -8.86 1.83
CA SER A 284 -4.71 -10.11 1.09
C SER A 284 -3.42 -10.57 0.39
N GLY A 285 -2.58 -9.64 -0.05
CA GLY A 285 -1.26 -9.93 -0.62
C GLY A 285 -0.21 -10.41 0.39
N ASP A 286 -0.42 -10.16 1.68
CA ASP A 286 0.46 -10.62 2.77
C ASP A 286 0.00 -11.92 3.41
N LEU A 287 -1.23 -12.36 3.12
CA LEU A 287 -1.76 -13.62 3.65
C LEU A 287 -0.92 -14.80 3.14
N LYS A 288 -0.56 -15.68 4.06
CA LYS A 288 0.15 -16.92 3.75
C LYS A 288 -0.76 -18.10 4.08
N ALA A 289 -0.74 -19.12 3.21
CA ALA A 289 -1.44 -20.36 3.51
C ALA A 289 -0.91 -20.95 4.82
N GLY A 290 -1.81 -21.32 5.71
CA GLY A 290 -1.47 -21.87 7.02
C GLY A 290 -2.32 -21.34 8.15
N LYS A 291 -1.90 -21.61 9.38
CA LYS A 291 -2.61 -21.16 10.58
C LYS A 291 -2.21 -19.75 10.99
N VAL A 292 -3.19 -18.92 11.30
CA VAL A 292 -3.04 -17.57 11.83
C VAL A 292 -3.74 -17.49 13.19
N SER A 293 -3.02 -17.06 14.22
CA SER A 293 -3.57 -16.91 15.57
C SER A 293 -4.59 -15.78 15.62
N THR A 294 -5.72 -16.05 16.27
CA THR A 294 -6.78 -15.06 16.48
C THR A 294 -6.66 -14.38 17.84
N LEU A 295 -7.49 -13.39 18.13
CA LEU A 295 -7.58 -12.81 19.48
C LEU A 295 -8.25 -13.75 20.48
N LEU A 296 -8.91 -14.82 20.03
CA LEU A 296 -9.36 -15.88 20.91
C LEU A 296 -8.16 -16.74 21.30
N GLU A 297 -7.83 -16.72 22.57
CA GLU A 297 -6.63 -17.37 23.10
C GLU A 297 -6.60 -18.89 22.77
N GLY A 298 -5.44 -19.34 22.27
CA GLY A 298 -5.23 -20.75 21.89
C GLY A 298 -5.91 -21.18 20.59
N LYS A 299 -6.63 -20.29 19.90
CA LYS A 299 -7.34 -20.59 18.65
C LYS A 299 -6.70 -19.91 17.44
N SER A 300 -6.77 -20.58 16.31
CA SER A 300 -6.24 -20.10 15.05
C SER A 300 -7.20 -20.39 13.90
N VAL A 301 -7.23 -19.52 12.91
CA VAL A 301 -7.90 -19.73 11.62
C VAL A 301 -6.91 -20.28 10.61
N THR A 302 -7.39 -21.08 9.68
CA THR A 302 -6.58 -21.59 8.56
C THR A 302 -6.84 -20.76 7.32
N VAL A 303 -5.77 -20.21 6.76
CA VAL A 303 -5.81 -19.47 5.49
C VAL A 303 -5.50 -20.44 4.35
N ALA A 304 -6.33 -20.46 3.32
CA ALA A 304 -6.09 -21.15 2.06
C ALA A 304 -6.18 -20.17 0.91
N LEU A 305 -5.27 -20.30 -0.06
CA LEU A 305 -5.12 -19.36 -1.19
C LEU A 305 -5.47 -20.01 -2.54
N SER A 306 -5.84 -21.31 -2.54
CA SER A 306 -6.21 -22.02 -3.76
C SER A 306 -7.65 -21.68 -4.18
N GLY A 307 -7.80 -21.04 -5.35
CA GLY A 307 -9.13 -20.66 -5.85
C GLY A 307 -9.73 -19.41 -5.20
N GLY A 308 -8.88 -18.51 -4.69
CA GLY A 308 -9.25 -17.33 -3.92
C GLY A 308 -8.85 -17.43 -2.45
N VAL A 309 -8.96 -16.33 -1.71
CA VAL A 309 -8.65 -16.31 -0.28
C VAL A 309 -9.82 -16.95 0.50
N LYS A 310 -9.49 -17.95 1.29
CA LYS A 310 -10.43 -18.59 2.22
C LYS A 310 -9.88 -18.58 3.63
N ILE A 311 -10.77 -18.38 4.59
CA ILE A 311 -10.47 -18.44 6.01
C ILE A 311 -11.32 -19.58 6.59
N ASN A 312 -10.68 -20.69 6.97
CA ASN A 312 -11.35 -21.96 7.20
C ASN A 312 -12.22 -22.32 5.96
N ASP A 313 -13.54 -22.45 6.15
CA ASP A 313 -14.49 -22.73 5.07
C ASP A 313 -15.13 -21.48 4.44
N ALA A 314 -14.88 -20.29 5.01
CA ALA A 314 -15.45 -19.02 4.54
C ALA A 314 -14.64 -18.45 3.37
N ASN A 315 -15.32 -18.02 2.31
CA ASN A 315 -14.69 -17.31 1.23
C ASN A 315 -14.59 -15.81 1.57
N VAL A 316 -13.44 -15.20 1.27
CA VAL A 316 -13.29 -13.74 1.30
C VAL A 316 -13.92 -13.19 0.02
N THR A 317 -15.00 -12.40 0.17
CA THR A 317 -15.74 -11.82 -0.94
C THR A 317 -15.32 -10.41 -1.30
N ALA A 318 -14.79 -9.67 -0.33
CA ALA A 318 -14.11 -8.39 -0.52
C ALA A 318 -12.96 -8.30 0.48
N ALA A 319 -11.80 -7.90 0.00
CA ALA A 319 -10.59 -7.80 0.80
C ALA A 319 -10.13 -6.34 0.94
N ASN A 320 -9.21 -6.12 1.86
CA ASN A 320 -8.44 -4.88 1.99
C ASN A 320 -9.26 -3.60 2.19
N ILE A 321 -10.35 -3.66 2.95
CA ILE A 321 -11.03 -2.43 3.38
C ILE A 321 -10.19 -1.80 4.50
N ILE A 322 -9.49 -0.74 4.16
CA ILE A 322 -8.57 -0.04 5.06
C ILE A 322 -9.34 0.88 5.99
N THR A 323 -9.01 0.83 7.28
CA THR A 323 -9.61 1.65 8.33
C THR A 323 -8.53 2.30 9.17
N LYS A 324 -8.91 3.25 10.02
CA LYS A 324 -7.98 3.98 10.89
C LYS A 324 -7.10 3.06 11.75
N ASN A 325 -7.66 1.97 12.26
CA ASN A 325 -7.00 1.07 13.21
C ASN A 325 -6.91 -0.38 12.73
N GLY A 326 -7.09 -0.64 11.43
CA GLY A 326 -6.93 -2.00 10.90
C GLY A 326 -7.47 -2.22 9.50
N VAL A 327 -7.66 -3.48 9.17
CA VAL A 327 -8.12 -3.96 7.86
C VAL A 327 -9.34 -4.86 8.04
N ILE A 328 -10.34 -4.71 7.17
CA ILE A 328 -11.50 -5.57 7.14
C ILE A 328 -11.45 -6.44 5.89
N HIS A 329 -11.64 -7.74 6.05
CA HIS A 329 -11.90 -8.69 4.98
C HIS A 329 -13.32 -9.25 5.13
N VAL A 330 -14.13 -9.10 4.12
CA VAL A 330 -15.53 -9.53 4.13
C VAL A 330 -15.62 -11.02 3.86
N VAL A 331 -16.30 -11.77 4.71
CA VAL A 331 -16.49 -13.20 4.54
C VAL A 331 -17.96 -13.59 4.39
N ASP A 332 -18.20 -14.64 3.59
CA ASP A 332 -19.54 -15.15 3.26
C ASP A 332 -20.11 -16.13 4.28
N THR A 333 -19.34 -16.48 5.31
CA THR A 333 -19.71 -17.45 6.34
C THR A 333 -19.11 -17.03 7.67
N VAL A 334 -19.84 -17.23 8.76
CA VAL A 334 -19.38 -16.97 10.14
C VAL A 334 -18.38 -18.04 10.55
N LEU A 335 -17.22 -17.61 11.07
CA LEU A 335 -16.19 -18.51 11.58
C LEU A 335 -16.57 -18.99 12.98
N VAL A 336 -16.67 -20.28 13.16
CA VAL A 336 -16.98 -20.89 14.46
C VAL A 336 -15.73 -21.58 14.98
N PRO A 337 -15.26 -21.29 16.21
CA PRO A 337 -14.12 -21.97 16.78
C PRO A 337 -14.46 -23.45 17.07
N GLU A 338 -13.58 -24.35 16.62
CA GLU A 338 -13.65 -25.79 16.89
C GLU A 338 -13.06 -26.14 18.27
#